data_b08761ec0730be373eac19661c835b49
#
_entry.id   b08761ec0730be373eac19661c835b49
#
_cell.length_a   1.000
_cell.length_b   1.000
_cell.length_c   1.000
_cell.angle_alpha   90.00
_cell.angle_beta   90.00
_cell.angle_gamma   90.00
#
_symmetry.space_group_name_H-M   'P 1'
#
loop_
_entity.id
_entity.type
_entity.pdbx_description
1 polymer ?
#
loop_
_entity_poly.entity_id
_entity_poly.type
_entity_poly.pdbx_seq_one_letter_code
_entity_poly.pdbx_strand_id
1 'polypeptide(L)'
;MEIVNYLYLNQPVTLRAIKREFPFQKNIDKLIEEFVKAGYIERFEKRYRLLINLVLDSSTIDLDQHFFIEDDSTCYLELLNRRFVTEISNSTNEVVIIEQTSITRDELTISNYFYKLRENLPLSEEQNRLYDKLGDVNPEYFLKHVTTFLLKYIRKEYVLQKRRNIFVDALELLGYLVQVEDGSYILNMDLDSEALVFCAKKD
;
A
#
# COMPACT_ATOMS: atom_id res chain seq x y z
N MET A 1 -1.49 20.58 3.67
CA MET A 1 -0.34 20.17 4.53
C MET A 1 0.42 21.35 5.13
N GLU A 2 0.84 22.35 4.37
CA GLU A 2 1.63 23.49 4.84
C GLU A 2 1.05 24.22 6.07
N ILE A 3 -0.28 24.43 6.12
CA ILE A 3 -0.94 25.08 7.27
C ILE A 3 -0.83 24.22 8.53
N VAL A 4 -0.92 22.91 8.41
CA VAL A 4 -0.79 21.97 9.53
C VAL A 4 0.63 22.04 10.09
N ASN A 5 1.64 22.00 9.22
CA ASN A 5 3.06 22.13 9.62
C ASN A 5 3.35 23.48 10.28
N TYR A 6 2.81 24.58 9.72
CA TYR A 6 2.95 25.90 10.34
C TYR A 6 2.33 25.96 11.74
N LEU A 7 1.14 25.39 11.90
CA LEU A 7 0.49 25.29 13.22
C LEU A 7 1.33 24.44 14.18
N TYR A 8 1.83 23.29 13.72
CA TYR A 8 2.66 22.42 14.54
C TYR A 8 3.86 23.16 15.15
N LEU A 9 4.55 23.95 14.33
CA LEU A 9 5.75 24.67 14.74
C LEU A 9 5.48 25.95 15.57
N ASN A 10 4.31 26.59 15.42
CA ASN A 10 4.07 27.94 15.92
C ASN A 10 2.86 28.08 16.85
N GLN A 11 2.12 27.01 17.13
CA GLN A 11 0.87 27.06 17.91
C GLN A 11 1.03 27.51 19.37
N PRO A 12 0.04 28.23 19.94
CA PRO A 12 -1.23 28.63 19.33
C PRO A 12 -1.13 29.94 18.55
N VAL A 13 -1.68 30.02 17.34
CA VAL A 13 -1.60 31.17 16.44
C VAL A 13 -2.96 31.82 16.16
N THR A 14 -2.96 33.11 15.80
CA THR A 14 -4.17 33.81 15.38
C THR A 14 -4.45 33.60 13.90
N LEU A 15 -5.72 33.72 13.48
CA LEU A 15 -6.10 33.70 12.05
C LEU A 15 -5.31 34.74 11.22
N ARG A 16 -5.05 35.92 11.79
CA ARG A 16 -4.26 36.96 11.13
C ARG A 16 -2.81 36.52 10.87
N ALA A 17 -2.21 35.76 11.80
CA ALA A 17 -0.86 35.22 11.62
C ALA A 17 -0.85 34.17 10.51
N ILE A 18 -1.83 33.27 10.47
CA ILE A 18 -1.95 32.27 9.41
C ILE A 18 -2.12 32.95 8.02
N LYS A 19 -3.01 33.93 7.92
CA LYS A 19 -3.21 34.67 6.65
C LYS A 19 -1.97 35.43 6.18
N ARG A 20 -1.17 35.91 7.11
CA ARG A 20 0.11 36.59 6.77
C ARG A 20 1.15 35.63 6.24
N GLU A 21 1.20 34.40 6.77
CA GLU A 21 2.11 33.37 6.34
C GLU A 21 1.73 32.80 4.97
N PHE A 22 0.45 32.67 4.71
CA PHE A 22 -0.08 32.10 3.46
C PHE A 22 -0.85 33.12 2.62
N PRO A 23 -0.20 34.19 2.14
CA PRO A 23 -0.90 35.30 1.45
C PRO A 23 -1.52 34.91 0.11
N PHE A 24 -0.98 33.86 -0.53
CA PHE A 24 -1.46 33.35 -1.83
C PHE A 24 -2.49 32.23 -1.73
N GLN A 25 -2.75 31.72 -0.51
CA GLN A 25 -3.74 30.67 -0.30
C GLN A 25 -5.16 31.22 -0.42
N LYS A 26 -5.84 30.84 -1.50
CA LYS A 26 -7.26 31.19 -1.70
C LYS A 26 -8.15 30.46 -0.68
N ASN A 27 -9.19 31.17 -0.21
CA ASN A 27 -10.22 30.61 0.70
C ASN A 27 -9.65 30.01 2.00
N ILE A 28 -8.57 30.58 2.56
CA ILE A 28 -7.90 30.09 3.76
C ILE A 28 -8.87 29.95 4.96
N ASP A 29 -9.85 30.87 5.09
CA ASP A 29 -10.87 30.78 6.15
C ASP A 29 -11.70 29.50 6.02
N LYS A 30 -12.13 29.19 4.80
CA LYS A 30 -12.91 27.97 4.51
C LYS A 30 -12.09 26.71 4.80
N LEU A 31 -10.83 26.69 4.39
CA LEU A 31 -9.92 25.57 4.62
C LEU A 31 -9.69 25.33 6.12
N ILE A 32 -9.48 26.39 6.90
CA ILE A 32 -9.34 26.28 8.36
C ILE A 32 -10.62 25.75 9.01
N GLU A 33 -11.79 26.25 8.58
CA GLU A 33 -13.07 25.76 9.08
C GLU A 33 -13.31 24.28 8.73
N GLU A 34 -12.85 23.83 7.56
CA GLU A 34 -12.88 22.40 7.17
C GLU A 34 -11.99 21.57 8.12
N PHE A 35 -10.78 22.03 8.44
CA PHE A 35 -9.90 21.35 9.39
C PHE A 35 -10.46 21.36 10.82
N VAL A 36 -11.13 22.43 11.23
CA VAL A 36 -11.81 22.48 12.54
C VAL A 36 -12.97 21.47 12.57
N LYS A 37 -13.78 21.40 11.52
CA LYS A 37 -14.88 20.42 11.41
C LYS A 37 -14.39 18.98 11.36
N ALA A 38 -13.23 18.74 10.73
CA ALA A 38 -12.60 17.44 10.70
C ALA A 38 -11.91 17.05 12.02
N GLY A 39 -11.84 17.96 13.00
CA GLY A 39 -11.21 17.69 14.30
C GLY A 39 -9.68 17.75 14.28
N TYR A 40 -9.07 18.28 13.24
CA TYR A 40 -7.60 18.42 13.16
C TYR A 40 -7.09 19.68 13.83
N ILE A 41 -7.92 20.72 13.87
CA ILE A 41 -7.61 22.03 14.44
C ILE A 41 -8.69 22.41 15.45
N GLU A 42 -8.28 22.97 16.57
CA GLU A 42 -9.17 23.55 17.56
C GLU A 42 -9.05 25.08 17.55
N ARG A 43 -10.19 25.75 17.72
CA ARG A 43 -10.26 27.19 17.96
C ARG A 43 -10.52 27.46 19.43
N PHE A 44 -9.54 28.02 20.11
CA PHE A 44 -9.62 28.41 21.52
C PHE A 44 -9.16 29.86 21.70
N GLU A 45 -9.94 30.71 22.37
CA GLU A 45 -9.61 32.13 22.63
C GLU A 45 -9.15 32.94 21.41
N LYS A 46 -9.83 32.78 20.26
CA LYS A 46 -9.46 33.40 18.98
C LYS A 46 -8.09 32.96 18.40
N ARG A 47 -7.51 31.88 18.92
CA ARG A 47 -6.31 31.25 18.44
C ARG A 47 -6.62 29.84 17.90
N TYR A 48 -5.75 29.32 17.12
CA TYR A 48 -5.85 28.00 16.52
C TYR A 48 -4.69 27.13 16.99
N ARG A 49 -4.98 25.89 17.34
CA ARG A 49 -3.98 24.87 17.68
C ARG A 49 -4.36 23.53 17.05
N LEU A 50 -3.37 22.67 16.87
CA LEU A 50 -3.60 21.32 16.39
C LEU A 50 -4.18 20.45 17.50
N LEU A 51 -5.09 19.54 17.09
CA LEU A 51 -5.59 18.43 17.90
C LEU A 51 -5.02 17.09 17.43
N ILE A 52 -4.07 17.11 16.47
CA ILE A 52 -3.46 15.92 15.90
C ILE A 52 -2.53 15.30 16.94
N ASN A 53 -2.73 14.01 17.21
CA ASN A 53 -1.79 13.21 17.98
C ASN A 53 -0.75 12.64 17.04
N LEU A 54 0.53 12.97 17.27
CA LEU A 54 1.63 12.36 16.55
C LEU A 54 1.89 10.95 17.08
N VAL A 55 2.17 10.03 16.19
CA VAL A 55 2.66 8.70 16.55
C VAL A 55 4.15 8.81 16.90
N LEU A 56 4.50 8.27 18.07
CA LEU A 56 5.87 8.27 18.60
C LEU A 56 6.49 6.86 18.64
N ASP A 57 5.69 5.83 18.42
CA ASP A 57 6.09 4.43 18.42
C ASP A 57 5.63 3.75 17.13
N SER A 58 6.57 3.43 16.25
CA SER A 58 6.32 2.80 14.96
C SER A 58 5.68 1.41 15.09
N SER A 59 5.88 0.72 16.24
CA SER A 59 5.33 -0.61 16.49
C SER A 59 3.81 -0.66 16.59
N THR A 60 3.18 0.47 16.93
CA THR A 60 1.73 0.59 17.10
C THR A 60 0.96 0.85 15.80
N ILE A 61 1.66 1.04 14.69
CA ILE A 61 1.07 1.37 13.40
C ILE A 61 0.73 0.11 12.62
N ASP A 62 -0.50 0.03 12.14
CA ASP A 62 -0.94 -0.96 11.15
C ASP A 62 -0.91 -0.37 9.73
N LEU A 63 -0.75 -1.23 8.71
CA LEU A 63 -0.51 -0.84 7.32
C LEU A 63 -1.61 0.05 6.71
N ASP A 64 -2.86 -0.13 7.11
CA ASP A 64 -4.01 0.58 6.54
C ASP A 64 -4.56 1.69 7.47
N GLN A 65 -3.79 2.12 8.46
CA GLN A 65 -4.16 3.19 9.36
C GLN A 65 -3.80 4.57 8.84
N HIS A 66 -4.66 5.55 9.12
CA HIS A 66 -4.33 6.96 8.97
C HIS A 66 -3.70 7.50 10.26
N PHE A 67 -2.51 8.01 10.17
CA PHE A 67 -1.76 8.56 11.29
C PHE A 67 -0.98 9.80 10.89
N PHE A 68 -0.54 10.54 11.89
CA PHE A 68 0.36 11.68 11.71
C PHE A 68 1.69 11.38 12.40
N ILE A 69 2.77 11.58 11.69
CA ILE A 69 4.13 11.37 12.18
C ILE A 69 4.98 12.60 11.84
N GLU A 70 5.93 12.91 12.69
CA GLU A 70 6.89 13.97 12.42
C GLU A 70 7.89 13.49 11.38
N ASP A 71 8.05 14.28 10.32
CA ASP A 71 9.01 14.02 9.25
C ASP A 71 10.44 13.99 9.83
N ASP A 72 11.29 13.13 9.30
CA ASP A 72 12.68 12.93 9.77
C ASP A 72 12.83 12.47 11.24
N SER A 73 11.74 12.13 11.94
CA SER A 73 11.81 11.54 13.28
C SER A 73 12.38 10.11 13.24
N THR A 74 12.94 9.64 14.38
CA THR A 74 13.38 8.24 14.51
C THR A 74 12.22 7.28 14.21
N CYS A 75 11.02 7.59 14.71
CA CYS A 75 9.81 6.79 14.46
C CYS A 75 9.48 6.73 12.96
N TYR A 76 9.62 7.83 12.21
CA TYR A 76 9.42 7.85 10.76
C TYR A 76 10.44 6.98 10.03
N LEU A 77 11.71 7.09 10.38
CA LEU A 77 12.78 6.27 9.77
C LEU A 77 12.61 4.77 10.07
N GLU A 78 12.21 4.42 11.29
CA GLU A 78 11.87 3.03 11.64
C GLU A 78 10.70 2.52 10.83
N LEU A 79 9.65 3.34 10.66
CA LEU A 79 8.47 2.98 9.89
C LEU A 79 8.77 2.73 8.41
N LEU A 80 9.64 3.53 7.79
CA LEU A 80 10.07 3.33 6.41
C LEU A 80 10.81 1.99 6.21
N ASN A 81 11.53 1.53 7.24
CA ASN A 81 12.27 0.26 7.21
C ASN A 81 11.42 -0.94 7.66
N ARG A 82 10.26 -0.69 8.27
CA ARG A 82 9.40 -1.76 8.77
C ARG A 82 8.73 -2.49 7.62
N ARG A 83 8.68 -3.82 7.74
CA ARG A 83 7.94 -4.69 6.83
C ARG A 83 6.62 -5.11 7.45
N PHE A 84 5.60 -5.02 6.63
CA PHE A 84 4.24 -5.44 6.94
C PHE A 84 3.90 -6.69 6.15
N VAL A 85 3.19 -7.59 6.78
CA VAL A 85 2.67 -8.80 6.13
C VAL A 85 1.27 -8.51 5.61
N THR A 86 1.01 -8.90 4.37
CA THR A 86 -0.33 -8.88 3.78
C THR A 86 -0.75 -10.29 3.39
N GLU A 87 -2.00 -10.63 3.68
CA GLU A 87 -2.61 -11.90 3.34
C GLU A 87 -3.69 -11.66 2.29
N ILE A 88 -3.66 -12.45 1.23
CA ILE A 88 -4.60 -12.35 0.12
C ILE A 88 -5.23 -13.72 -0.10
N SER A 89 -6.55 -13.74 -0.12
CA SER A 89 -7.35 -14.92 -0.40
C SER A 89 -8.46 -14.59 -1.39
N ASN A 90 -9.18 -15.60 -1.85
CA ASN A 90 -10.32 -15.44 -2.74
C ASN A 90 -11.47 -16.36 -2.32
N SER A 91 -12.65 -16.12 -2.86
CA SER A 91 -13.87 -16.87 -2.52
C SER A 91 -13.98 -18.25 -3.21
N THR A 92 -13.06 -18.61 -4.11
CA THR A 92 -13.21 -19.81 -4.96
C THR A 92 -12.41 -21.03 -4.48
N ASN A 93 -11.38 -20.82 -3.68
CA ASN A 93 -10.56 -21.87 -3.09
C ASN A 93 -9.87 -21.36 -1.80
N GLU A 94 -9.23 -22.28 -1.06
CA GLU A 94 -8.62 -22.03 0.24
C GLU A 94 -7.16 -21.52 0.15
N VAL A 95 -6.68 -21.19 -1.05
CA VAL A 95 -5.31 -20.68 -1.21
C VAL A 95 -5.18 -19.32 -0.57
N VAL A 96 -4.13 -19.17 0.23
CA VAL A 96 -3.69 -17.90 0.80
C VAL A 96 -2.32 -17.54 0.20
N ILE A 97 -2.19 -16.29 -0.25
CA ILE A 97 -0.91 -15.73 -0.69
C ILE A 97 -0.46 -14.74 0.38
N ILE A 98 0.76 -14.93 0.88
CA ILE A 98 1.39 -14.04 1.87
C ILE A 98 2.48 -13.24 1.18
N GLU A 99 2.39 -11.93 1.32
CA GLU A 99 3.35 -10.98 0.78
C GLU A 99 3.89 -10.07 1.88
N GLN A 100 4.99 -9.38 1.59
CA GLN A 100 5.54 -8.35 2.48
C GLN A 100 5.67 -7.04 1.73
N THR A 101 5.41 -5.94 2.43
CA THR A 101 5.49 -4.60 1.87
C THR A 101 5.99 -3.58 2.89
N SER A 102 6.44 -2.44 2.42
CA SER A 102 6.67 -1.23 3.22
C SER A 102 5.38 -0.43 3.42
N ILE A 103 5.45 0.58 4.26
CA ILE A 103 4.35 1.53 4.47
C ILE A 103 3.98 2.31 3.20
N THR A 104 4.92 2.51 2.28
CA THR A 104 4.71 3.24 1.02
C THR A 104 3.97 2.43 -0.03
N ARG A 105 3.95 1.10 0.11
CA ARG A 105 3.32 0.16 -0.84
C ARG A 105 3.84 0.30 -2.29
N ASP A 106 5.12 0.63 -2.45
CA ASP A 106 5.73 0.82 -3.78
C ASP A 106 6.24 -0.49 -4.39
N GLU A 107 6.45 -1.51 -3.59
CA GLU A 107 6.89 -2.83 -4.06
C GLU A 107 5.84 -3.48 -4.98
N LEU A 108 6.34 -4.24 -5.94
CA LEU A 108 5.51 -4.99 -6.87
C LEU A 108 4.95 -6.26 -6.21
N THR A 109 3.78 -6.12 -5.57
CA THR A 109 3.00 -7.20 -4.98
C THR A 109 1.55 -7.13 -5.43
N ILE A 110 0.81 -8.23 -5.34
CA ILE A 110 -0.62 -8.28 -5.67
C ILE A 110 -1.40 -7.35 -4.74
N SER A 111 -1.10 -7.39 -3.44
CA SER A 111 -1.74 -6.56 -2.41
C SER A 111 -1.58 -5.07 -2.70
N ASN A 112 -0.35 -4.62 -2.96
CA ASN A 112 -0.07 -3.22 -3.22
C ASN A 112 -0.73 -2.73 -4.52
N TYR A 113 -0.66 -3.54 -5.57
CA TYR A 113 -1.26 -3.22 -6.86
C TYR A 113 -2.76 -2.95 -6.73
N PHE A 114 -3.51 -3.89 -6.16
CA PHE A 114 -4.95 -3.71 -6.00
C PHE A 114 -5.33 -2.66 -4.95
N TYR A 115 -4.54 -2.49 -3.90
CA TYR A 115 -4.72 -1.41 -2.94
C TYR A 115 -4.64 -0.04 -3.64
N LYS A 116 -3.57 0.22 -4.38
CA LYS A 116 -3.38 1.50 -5.07
C LYS A 116 -4.45 1.77 -6.13
N LEU A 117 -4.88 0.75 -6.88
CA LEU A 117 -6.00 0.91 -7.82
C LEU A 117 -7.31 1.28 -7.10
N ARG A 118 -7.63 0.60 -6.00
CA ARG A 118 -8.84 0.86 -5.22
C ARG A 118 -8.86 2.26 -4.63
N GLU A 119 -7.73 2.72 -4.11
CA GLU A 119 -7.59 4.04 -3.47
C GLU A 119 -7.26 5.16 -4.48
N ASN A 120 -7.19 4.86 -5.79
CA ASN A 120 -6.78 5.80 -6.85
C ASN A 120 -5.43 6.47 -6.55
N LEU A 121 -4.47 5.73 -6.03
CA LEU A 121 -3.11 6.18 -5.76
C LEU A 121 -2.21 5.95 -6.99
N PRO A 122 -1.14 6.76 -7.15
CA PRO A 122 -0.21 6.56 -8.25
C PRO A 122 0.53 5.22 -8.12
N LEU A 123 0.60 4.49 -9.21
CA LEU A 123 1.37 3.25 -9.30
C LEU A 123 2.88 3.55 -9.40
N SER A 124 3.71 2.70 -8.81
CA SER A 124 5.16 2.72 -9.06
C SER A 124 5.47 2.30 -10.50
N GLU A 125 6.72 2.50 -10.96
CA GLU A 125 7.13 2.10 -12.31
C GLU A 125 6.91 0.59 -12.55
N GLU A 126 7.23 -0.24 -11.58
CA GLU A 126 7.06 -1.69 -11.66
C GLU A 126 5.59 -2.10 -11.65
N GLN A 127 4.77 -1.44 -10.82
CA GLN A 127 3.33 -1.67 -10.80
C GLN A 127 2.66 -1.22 -12.11
N ASN A 128 3.16 -0.18 -12.78
CA ASN A 128 2.67 0.21 -14.10
C ASN A 128 2.93 -0.88 -15.16
N ARG A 129 4.05 -1.61 -15.09
CA ARG A 129 4.29 -2.77 -15.97
C ARG A 129 3.26 -3.88 -15.78
N LEU A 130 2.78 -4.05 -14.54
CA LEU A 130 1.70 -4.99 -14.25
C LEU A 130 0.37 -4.47 -14.80
N TYR A 131 0.11 -3.16 -14.66
CA TYR A 131 -1.09 -2.50 -15.21
C TYR A 131 -1.15 -2.62 -16.74
N ASP A 132 -0.02 -2.48 -17.45
CA ASP A 132 0.05 -2.64 -18.91
C ASP A 132 -0.38 -4.06 -19.38
N LYS A 133 -0.26 -5.05 -18.51
CA LYS A 133 -0.68 -6.43 -18.79
C LYS A 133 -2.11 -6.73 -18.38
N LEU A 134 -2.52 -6.25 -17.20
CA LEU A 134 -3.78 -6.62 -16.55
C LEU A 134 -4.88 -5.55 -16.69
N GLY A 135 -4.50 -4.25 -16.77
CA GLY A 135 -5.46 -3.14 -16.68
C GLY A 135 -6.25 -3.16 -15.39
N ASP A 136 -7.47 -2.65 -15.44
CA ASP A 136 -8.43 -2.63 -14.31
C ASP A 136 -9.13 -3.98 -14.11
N VAL A 137 -8.36 -5.07 -14.09
CA VAL A 137 -8.92 -6.40 -13.88
C VAL A 137 -9.57 -6.47 -12.48
N ASN A 138 -10.74 -7.11 -12.39
CA ASN A 138 -11.38 -7.35 -11.11
C ASN A 138 -10.49 -8.23 -10.21
N PRO A 139 -10.20 -7.82 -8.93
CA PRO A 139 -9.31 -8.55 -8.03
C PRO A 139 -9.72 -10.00 -7.79
N GLU A 140 -11.01 -10.26 -7.55
CA GLU A 140 -11.53 -11.63 -7.34
C GLU A 140 -11.36 -12.52 -8.57
N TYR A 141 -11.59 -11.95 -9.76
CA TYR A 141 -11.36 -12.67 -11.01
C TYR A 141 -9.89 -13.00 -11.22
N PHE A 142 -9.00 -12.03 -10.98
CA PHE A 142 -7.56 -12.23 -11.03
C PHE A 142 -7.12 -13.33 -10.05
N LEU A 143 -7.48 -13.20 -8.78
CA LEU A 143 -7.10 -14.13 -7.72
C LEU A 143 -7.61 -15.55 -7.99
N LYS A 144 -8.84 -15.71 -8.48
CA LYS A 144 -9.35 -17.01 -8.89
C LYS A 144 -8.44 -17.72 -9.89
N HIS A 145 -7.98 -17.00 -10.93
CA HIS A 145 -7.13 -17.59 -11.96
C HIS A 145 -5.72 -17.87 -11.47
N VAL A 146 -5.12 -16.94 -10.74
CA VAL A 146 -3.79 -17.04 -10.18
C VAL A 146 -3.70 -18.19 -9.17
N THR A 147 -4.61 -18.25 -8.20
CA THR A 147 -4.61 -19.31 -7.18
C THR A 147 -4.90 -20.69 -7.78
N THR A 148 -5.80 -20.77 -8.77
CA THR A 148 -6.04 -22.03 -9.52
C THR A 148 -4.77 -22.48 -10.25
N PHE A 149 -3.95 -21.57 -10.76
CA PHE A 149 -2.67 -21.91 -11.39
C PHE A 149 -1.65 -22.37 -10.35
N LEU A 150 -1.53 -21.66 -9.23
CA LEU A 150 -0.60 -21.99 -8.13
C LEU A 150 -0.89 -23.35 -7.51
N LEU A 151 -2.14 -23.78 -7.39
CA LEU A 151 -2.53 -25.10 -6.90
C LEU A 151 -1.90 -26.27 -7.66
N LYS A 152 -1.46 -26.05 -8.90
CA LYS A 152 -0.78 -27.11 -9.69
C LYS A 152 0.56 -27.50 -9.07
N TYR A 153 1.21 -26.57 -8.34
CA TYR A 153 2.53 -26.78 -7.72
C TYR A 153 2.48 -27.64 -6.44
N ILE A 154 1.31 -27.91 -5.88
CA ILE A 154 1.14 -28.87 -4.78
C ILE A 154 1.60 -30.29 -5.21
N ARG A 155 1.46 -30.58 -6.51
CA ARG A 155 1.75 -31.91 -7.06
C ARG A 155 2.85 -31.93 -8.11
N LYS A 156 3.38 -30.78 -8.48
CA LYS A 156 4.32 -30.64 -9.61
C LYS A 156 5.43 -29.65 -9.24
N GLU A 157 6.65 -30.00 -9.54
CA GLU A 157 7.79 -29.10 -9.42
C GLU A 157 7.82 -28.04 -10.52
N TYR A 158 7.30 -28.39 -11.70
CA TYR A 158 7.16 -27.46 -12.84
C TYR A 158 5.79 -27.59 -13.50
N VAL A 159 5.32 -26.50 -14.09
CA VAL A 159 4.04 -26.44 -14.80
C VAL A 159 4.26 -25.95 -16.23
N LEU A 160 3.77 -26.74 -17.21
CA LEU A 160 3.82 -26.39 -18.61
C LEU A 160 2.62 -25.50 -18.99
N GLN A 161 2.89 -24.30 -19.53
CA GLN A 161 1.90 -23.36 -20.04
C GLN A 161 2.31 -22.84 -21.42
N LYS A 162 2.03 -23.63 -22.47
CA LYS A 162 2.41 -23.31 -23.86
C LYS A 162 1.60 -22.16 -24.48
N ARG A 163 0.34 -22.00 -24.07
CA ARG A 163 -0.51 -20.91 -24.57
C ARG A 163 -0.31 -19.69 -23.70
N ARG A 164 -0.23 -18.52 -24.33
CA ARG A 164 -0.14 -17.25 -23.62
C ARG A 164 -1.29 -17.11 -22.61
N ASN A 165 -0.94 -16.74 -21.39
CA ASN A 165 -1.89 -16.54 -20.31
C ASN A 165 -1.44 -15.32 -19.48
N ILE A 166 -2.23 -14.26 -19.55
CA ILE A 166 -1.91 -12.98 -18.90
C ILE A 166 -1.71 -13.10 -17.37
N PHE A 167 -2.36 -14.09 -16.73
CA PHE A 167 -2.21 -14.33 -15.28
C PHE A 167 -0.90 -15.03 -14.96
N VAL A 168 -0.40 -15.89 -15.85
CA VAL A 168 0.93 -16.50 -15.72
C VAL A 168 2.01 -15.48 -16.02
N ASP A 169 1.83 -14.64 -17.07
CA ASP A 169 2.72 -13.52 -17.37
C ASP A 169 2.79 -12.54 -16.18
N ALA A 170 1.66 -12.32 -15.47
CA ALA A 170 1.62 -11.50 -14.26
C ALA A 170 2.36 -12.14 -13.07
N LEU A 171 2.20 -13.45 -12.85
CA LEU A 171 2.93 -14.18 -11.80
C LEU A 171 4.44 -14.20 -12.05
N GLU A 172 4.86 -14.28 -13.31
CA GLU A 172 6.27 -14.15 -13.69
C GLU A 172 6.79 -12.73 -13.43
N LEU A 173 6.03 -11.70 -13.79
CA LEU A 173 6.39 -10.31 -13.55
C LEU A 173 6.48 -9.99 -12.04
N LEU A 174 5.59 -10.58 -11.23
CA LEU A 174 5.61 -10.51 -9.77
C LEU A 174 6.80 -11.28 -9.15
N GLY A 175 7.54 -12.05 -9.95
CA GLY A 175 8.62 -12.89 -9.46
C GLY A 175 8.17 -14.15 -8.73
N TYR A 176 6.87 -14.50 -8.78
CA TYR A 176 6.32 -15.69 -8.11
C TYR A 176 6.52 -16.97 -8.92
N LEU A 177 6.74 -16.81 -10.21
CA LEU A 177 7.14 -17.87 -11.12
C LEU A 177 8.43 -17.48 -11.86
N VAL A 178 9.23 -18.49 -12.19
CA VAL A 178 10.40 -18.34 -13.05
C VAL A 178 10.23 -19.27 -14.24
N GLN A 179 10.36 -18.71 -15.45
CA GLN A 179 10.40 -19.52 -16.66
C GLN A 179 11.77 -20.19 -16.78
N VAL A 180 11.80 -21.52 -16.91
CA VAL A 180 13.04 -22.31 -17.03
C VAL A 180 13.28 -22.78 -18.47
N GLU A 181 12.20 -23.08 -19.21
CA GLU A 181 12.22 -23.45 -20.63
C GLU A 181 10.99 -22.83 -21.29
N ASP A 182 10.91 -22.88 -22.64
CA ASP A 182 9.78 -22.33 -23.37
C ASP A 182 8.44 -22.91 -22.87
N GLY A 183 7.65 -22.04 -22.23
CA GLY A 183 6.37 -22.39 -21.63
C GLY A 183 6.44 -23.27 -20.38
N SER A 184 7.61 -23.49 -19.77
CA SER A 184 7.77 -24.24 -18.53
C SER A 184 8.15 -23.33 -17.37
N TYR A 185 7.42 -23.40 -16.28
CA TYR A 185 7.54 -22.50 -15.11
C TYR A 185 7.77 -23.31 -13.83
N ILE A 186 8.66 -22.83 -12.97
CA ILE A 186 8.82 -23.28 -11.59
C ILE A 186 8.28 -22.24 -10.60
N LEU A 187 7.86 -22.70 -9.44
CA LEU A 187 7.42 -21.83 -8.36
C LEU A 187 8.62 -21.18 -7.68
N ASN A 188 8.59 -19.85 -7.56
CA ASN A 188 9.55 -19.06 -6.81
C ASN A 188 8.92 -18.43 -5.56
N MET A 189 8.11 -19.21 -4.86
CA MET A 189 7.51 -18.90 -3.57
C MET A 189 7.79 -20.05 -2.61
N ASP A 190 7.74 -19.78 -1.31
CA ASP A 190 7.72 -20.85 -0.32
C ASP A 190 6.29 -21.40 -0.22
N LEU A 191 6.14 -22.73 -0.21
CA LEU A 191 4.85 -23.40 -0.24
C LEU A 191 4.66 -24.27 1.00
N ASP A 192 3.63 -23.96 1.78
CA ASP A 192 3.00 -24.91 2.68
C ASP A 192 1.86 -25.63 1.96
N SER A 193 2.10 -26.85 1.52
CA SER A 193 1.14 -27.63 0.73
C SER A 193 -0.04 -28.17 1.56
N GLU A 194 0.07 -28.28 2.87
CA GLU A 194 -0.99 -28.73 3.78
C GLU A 194 -1.97 -27.57 4.05
N ALA A 195 -1.42 -26.40 4.36
CA ALA A 195 -2.21 -25.20 4.63
C ALA A 195 -2.63 -24.45 3.36
N LEU A 196 -2.14 -24.83 2.18
CA LEU A 196 -2.33 -24.12 0.89
C LEU A 196 -1.84 -22.67 0.92
N VAL A 197 -0.75 -22.40 1.64
CA VAL A 197 -0.17 -21.07 1.79
C VAL A 197 1.04 -20.91 0.88
N PHE A 198 1.04 -19.83 0.09
CA PHE A 198 2.13 -19.44 -0.80
C PHE A 198 2.74 -18.13 -0.29
N CYS A 199 3.99 -18.18 0.18
CA CYS A 199 4.69 -17.00 0.68
C CYS A 199 5.65 -16.47 -0.39
N ALA A 200 5.48 -15.21 -0.78
CA ALA A 200 6.43 -14.53 -1.65
C ALA A 200 7.81 -14.48 -0.98
N LYS A 201 8.87 -14.84 -1.71
CA LYS A 201 10.23 -14.75 -1.19
C LYS A 201 10.61 -13.29 -0.99
N LYS A 202 11.43 -13.05 0.02
CA LYS A 202 12.05 -11.75 0.25
C LYS A 202 13.16 -11.56 -0.78
N ASP A 203 13.17 -10.41 -1.43
CA ASP A 203 14.36 -9.92 -2.15
C ASP A 203 15.41 -9.40 -1.17
#